data_d261274c99fe79666cb38a0d8be22c1f
#
_entry.id   d261274c99fe79666cb38a0d8be22c1f
#
_cell.length_a   1.000
_cell.length_b   1.000
_cell.length_c   1.000
_cell.angle_alpha   90.00
_cell.angle_beta   90.00
_cell.angle_gamma   90.00
#
_symmetry.space_group_name_H-M   'P 1'
#
loop_
_entity.id
_entity.type
_entity.pdbx_description
1 polymer ?
#
loop_
_entity_poly.entity_id
_entity_poly.type
_entity_poly.pdbx_seq_one_letter_code
_entity_poly.pdbx_strand_id
1 'polypeptide(L)'
;MKQLGISIIGTDTDVGKTFMTGLLGAMAVDDGFAVGMVKPVSSSAVPFPECVTMDEDNYNVDLESKDATHLMRAAGIPESRRHEVNPYAIAGDFSPRLAAELSGIEIDYAGVVAHTLDVVNRYDLTFVEGAGGITTPLYGDKTFTDLMKDIKLPAIVVADGRLGSINRAILTCEYAKMHGIEVKAIIVNDTTAVDPFLSLIHI
;
A
#
# COMPACT_ATOMS: atom_id res chain seq x y z
N MET A 1 -5.78 20.06 -14.34
CA MET A 1 -6.84 19.28 -13.59
C MET A 1 -6.49 19.30 -12.12
N LYS A 2 -7.46 19.06 -11.23
CA LYS A 2 -7.16 18.95 -9.78
C LYS A 2 -6.50 17.59 -9.57
N GLN A 3 -5.31 17.56 -8.97
CA GLN A 3 -4.64 16.31 -8.61
C GLN A 3 -5.52 15.51 -7.62
N LEU A 4 -5.67 14.24 -7.87
CA LEU A 4 -6.46 13.33 -7.05
C LEU A 4 -5.55 12.29 -6.43
N GLY A 5 -5.70 12.07 -5.12
CA GLY A 5 -5.07 10.96 -4.42
C GLY A 5 -6.13 10.04 -3.84
N ILE A 6 -5.87 8.74 -3.85
CA ILE A 6 -6.74 7.71 -3.28
C ILE A 6 -5.89 6.77 -2.43
N SER A 7 -6.27 6.60 -1.18
CA SER A 7 -5.66 5.61 -0.30
C SER A 7 -6.29 4.22 -0.52
N ILE A 8 -5.48 3.18 -0.59
CA ILE A 8 -5.95 1.79 -0.68
C ILE A 8 -5.69 1.11 0.65
N ILE A 9 -6.75 0.71 1.33
CA ILE A 9 -6.75 0.11 2.66
C ILE A 9 -7.21 -1.34 2.55
N GLY A 10 -6.54 -2.28 3.21
CA GLY A 10 -7.01 -3.66 3.31
C GLY A 10 -7.81 -3.91 4.57
N THR A 11 -8.76 -4.82 4.49
CA THR A 11 -9.39 -5.38 5.70
C THR A 11 -8.47 -6.31 6.46
N ASP A 12 -7.41 -6.81 5.78
CA ASP A 12 -6.39 -7.70 6.34
C ASP A 12 -5.15 -7.74 5.43
N THR A 13 -4.15 -8.55 5.81
CA THR A 13 -3.06 -8.95 4.92
C THR A 13 -3.61 -9.93 3.86
N ASP A 14 -2.99 -9.96 2.70
CA ASP A 14 -3.30 -10.89 1.58
C ASP A 14 -4.75 -10.85 1.04
N VAL A 15 -5.46 -9.75 1.27
CA VAL A 15 -6.78 -9.52 0.67
C VAL A 15 -6.69 -9.07 -0.81
N GLY A 16 -5.48 -8.91 -1.35
CA GLY A 16 -5.24 -8.51 -2.73
C GLY A 16 -5.15 -7.01 -2.97
N LYS A 17 -4.78 -6.21 -1.94
CA LYS A 17 -4.57 -4.75 -2.10
C LYS A 17 -3.71 -4.44 -3.31
N THR A 18 -2.51 -4.99 -3.35
CA THR A 18 -1.51 -4.70 -4.38
C THR A 18 -2.00 -5.04 -5.80
N PHE A 19 -2.71 -6.17 -5.93
CA PHE A 19 -3.32 -6.54 -7.19
C PHE A 19 -4.39 -5.51 -7.62
N MET A 20 -5.30 -5.14 -6.72
CA MET A 20 -6.36 -4.17 -7.00
C MET A 20 -5.81 -2.76 -7.23
N THR A 21 -4.80 -2.34 -6.46
CA THR A 21 -4.11 -1.06 -6.69
C THR A 21 -3.47 -1.01 -8.06
N GLY A 22 -2.77 -2.07 -8.46
CA GLY A 22 -2.16 -2.18 -9.78
C GLY A 22 -3.21 -2.16 -10.90
N LEU A 23 -4.31 -2.90 -10.74
CA LEU A 23 -5.42 -2.93 -11.71
C LEU A 23 -6.03 -1.54 -11.90
N LEU A 24 -6.35 -0.84 -10.81
CA LEU A 24 -6.90 0.53 -10.87
C LEU A 24 -5.90 1.49 -11.53
N GLY A 25 -4.63 1.35 -11.24
CA GLY A 25 -3.58 2.15 -11.85
C GLY A 25 -3.44 1.90 -13.35
N ALA A 26 -3.41 0.64 -13.77
CA ALA A 26 -3.36 0.28 -15.20
C ALA A 26 -4.57 0.82 -15.96
N MET A 27 -5.78 0.68 -15.40
CA MET A 27 -7.00 1.25 -16.00
C MET A 27 -6.91 2.78 -16.13
N ALA A 28 -6.40 3.47 -15.11
CA ALA A 28 -6.24 4.93 -15.17
C ALA A 28 -5.18 5.34 -16.22
N VAL A 29 -4.10 4.57 -16.40
CA VAL A 29 -3.12 4.79 -17.47
C VAL A 29 -3.78 4.61 -18.85
N ASP A 30 -4.58 3.56 -19.02
CA ASP A 30 -5.29 3.29 -20.27
C ASP A 30 -6.31 4.41 -20.59
N ASP A 31 -6.90 5.03 -19.57
CA ASP A 31 -7.78 6.20 -19.69
C ASP A 31 -7.01 7.52 -19.94
N GLY A 32 -5.67 7.47 -20.01
CA GLY A 32 -4.80 8.60 -20.36
C GLY A 32 -4.40 9.50 -19.19
N PHE A 33 -4.58 9.07 -17.94
CA PHE A 33 -4.10 9.81 -16.77
C PHE A 33 -2.59 9.62 -16.56
N ALA A 34 -1.92 10.68 -16.10
CA ALA A 34 -0.61 10.54 -15.51
C ALA A 34 -0.78 9.96 -14.10
N VAL A 35 -0.34 8.71 -13.91
CA VAL A 35 -0.59 7.94 -12.68
C VAL A 35 0.65 7.88 -11.79
N GLY A 36 0.48 8.27 -10.51
CA GLY A 36 1.43 8.05 -9.43
C GLY A 36 1.06 6.82 -8.61
N MET A 37 2.08 6.08 -8.14
CA MET A 37 1.92 4.96 -7.20
C MET A 37 2.81 5.20 -6.00
N VAL A 38 2.27 4.97 -4.79
CA VAL A 38 3.05 5.07 -3.56
C VAL A 38 2.73 3.88 -2.65
N LYS A 39 3.75 3.13 -2.29
CA LYS A 39 3.79 2.15 -1.20
C LYS A 39 4.74 2.71 -0.15
N PRO A 40 4.29 3.56 0.77
CA PRO A 40 5.18 4.39 1.59
C PRO A 40 6.19 3.58 2.39
N VAL A 41 5.73 2.48 2.97
CA VAL A 41 6.57 1.51 3.67
C VAL A 41 6.11 0.10 3.32
N SER A 42 7.03 -0.76 3.00
CA SER A 42 6.80 -2.19 2.85
C SER A 42 7.75 -3.00 3.72
N SER A 43 7.24 -4.04 4.34
CA SER A 43 8.00 -5.15 4.91
C SER A 43 8.03 -6.33 3.92
N SER A 44 8.69 -7.43 4.28
CA SER A 44 8.86 -8.60 3.38
C SER A 44 9.64 -8.28 2.09
N ALA A 45 10.46 -7.24 2.12
CA ALA A 45 11.36 -6.94 1.02
C ALA A 45 12.47 -7.99 0.92
N VAL A 46 12.88 -8.28 -0.30
CA VAL A 46 13.91 -9.28 -0.62
C VAL A 46 15.11 -8.59 -1.29
N PRO A 47 16.31 -9.19 -1.22
CA PRO A 47 17.47 -8.68 -1.94
C PRO A 47 17.18 -8.55 -3.43
N PHE A 48 17.60 -7.43 -4.02
CA PHE A 48 17.50 -7.24 -5.46
C PHE A 48 18.41 -8.24 -6.18
N PRO A 49 17.94 -9.00 -7.17
CA PRO A 49 18.69 -10.10 -7.79
C PRO A 49 20.05 -9.68 -8.38
N GLU A 50 20.19 -8.42 -8.78
CA GLU A 50 21.36 -7.87 -9.46
C GLU A 50 22.34 -7.12 -8.53
N CYS A 51 22.00 -6.94 -7.25
CA CYS A 51 22.75 -6.13 -6.28
C CYS A 51 23.35 -6.92 -5.13
N VAL A 52 23.66 -8.19 -5.31
CA VAL A 52 24.49 -8.94 -4.34
C VAL A 52 25.96 -8.64 -4.62
N THR A 53 26.42 -7.43 -4.27
CA THR A 53 27.86 -7.18 -4.16
C THR A 53 28.29 -7.63 -2.77
N MET A 54 29.05 -8.72 -2.72
CA MET A 54 29.72 -9.20 -1.51
C MET A 54 30.91 -8.28 -1.22
N ASP A 55 30.72 -7.24 -0.45
CA ASP A 55 31.80 -6.56 0.25
C ASP A 55 31.86 -7.09 1.68
N GLU A 56 33.01 -7.60 2.11
CA GLU A 56 33.17 -8.36 3.36
C GLU A 56 32.84 -7.56 4.65
N ASP A 57 32.67 -6.23 4.57
CA ASP A 57 32.45 -5.35 5.70
C ASP A 57 31.17 -4.48 5.65
N ASN A 58 30.37 -4.54 4.57
CA ASN A 58 29.17 -3.73 4.43
C ASN A 58 28.12 -4.47 3.60
N TYR A 59 27.16 -5.10 4.28
CA TYR A 59 25.94 -5.63 3.66
C TYR A 59 25.01 -4.48 3.29
N ASN A 60 25.34 -3.73 2.25
CA ASN A 60 24.38 -2.82 1.62
C ASN A 60 23.64 -3.61 0.54
N VAL A 61 22.63 -4.36 0.96
CA VAL A 61 21.79 -5.11 0.04
C VAL A 61 20.61 -4.20 -0.29
N ASP A 62 20.56 -3.70 -1.53
CA ASP A 62 19.35 -3.03 -1.99
C ASP A 62 18.19 -4.01 -1.94
N LEU A 63 17.15 -3.63 -1.20
CA LEU A 63 15.96 -4.44 -1.01
C LEU A 63 14.86 -3.99 -1.97
N GLU A 64 14.18 -4.95 -2.57
CA GLU A 64 12.98 -4.67 -3.35
C GLU A 64 11.71 -5.19 -2.67
N SER A 65 10.68 -4.38 -2.71
CA SER A 65 9.33 -4.79 -2.39
C SER A 65 8.65 -5.36 -3.63
N LYS A 66 8.17 -6.60 -3.55
CA LYS A 66 7.37 -7.23 -4.61
C LYS A 66 6.10 -6.41 -4.90
N ASP A 67 5.49 -5.84 -3.87
CA ASP A 67 4.34 -4.96 -4.01
C ASP A 67 4.69 -3.74 -4.87
N ALA A 68 5.77 -3.02 -4.52
CA ALA A 68 6.21 -1.87 -5.27
C ALA A 68 6.54 -2.22 -6.74
N THR A 69 7.23 -3.35 -6.96
CA THR A 69 7.53 -3.84 -8.31
C THR A 69 6.26 -4.10 -9.12
N HIS A 70 5.22 -4.69 -8.50
CA HIS A 70 3.93 -4.89 -9.14
C HIS A 70 3.26 -3.57 -9.51
N LEU A 71 3.21 -2.61 -8.57
CA LEU A 71 2.63 -1.28 -8.79
C LEU A 71 3.34 -0.51 -9.90
N MET A 72 4.67 -0.54 -9.91
CA MET A 72 5.49 0.11 -10.94
C MET A 72 5.19 -0.47 -12.33
N ARG A 73 5.15 -1.79 -12.44
CA ARG A 73 4.83 -2.47 -13.72
C ARG A 73 3.43 -2.12 -14.22
N ALA A 74 2.45 -2.10 -13.33
CA ALA A 74 1.06 -1.79 -13.66
C ALA A 74 0.89 -0.35 -14.20
N ALA A 75 1.64 0.61 -13.66
CA ALA A 75 1.57 2.02 -14.07
C ALA A 75 2.67 2.43 -15.07
N GLY A 76 3.49 1.49 -15.56
CA GLY A 76 4.59 1.79 -16.49
C GLY A 76 5.69 2.67 -15.89
N ILE A 77 5.88 2.64 -14.56
CA ILE A 77 6.88 3.43 -13.85
C ILE A 77 8.26 2.74 -13.99
N PRO A 78 9.30 3.43 -14.51
CA PRO A 78 10.60 2.83 -14.71
C PRO A 78 11.33 2.57 -13.38
N GLU A 79 12.26 1.61 -13.40
CA GLU A 79 13.04 1.20 -12.22
C GLU A 79 13.80 2.36 -11.56
N SER A 80 14.31 3.28 -12.34
CA SER A 80 15.00 4.49 -11.84
C SER A 80 14.15 5.37 -10.90
N ARG A 81 12.85 5.13 -10.84
CA ARG A 81 11.90 5.84 -9.97
C ARG A 81 11.35 4.98 -8.83
N ARG A 82 11.98 3.84 -8.53
CA ARG A 82 11.55 2.93 -7.45
C ARG A 82 11.43 3.63 -6.11
N HIS A 83 12.40 4.47 -5.76
CA HIS A 83 12.37 5.20 -4.48
C HIS A 83 11.18 6.17 -4.37
N GLU A 84 10.66 6.67 -5.49
CA GLU A 84 9.43 7.47 -5.49
C GLU A 84 8.21 6.62 -5.11
N VAL A 85 8.16 5.38 -5.61
CA VAL A 85 7.06 4.46 -5.29
C VAL A 85 7.20 3.88 -3.90
N ASN A 86 8.40 3.48 -3.50
CA ASN A 86 8.63 2.79 -2.23
C ASN A 86 9.89 3.32 -1.53
N PRO A 87 9.78 4.39 -0.75
CA PRO A 87 10.93 4.97 -0.05
C PRO A 87 11.50 4.06 1.06
N TYR A 88 10.68 3.20 1.66
CA TYR A 88 11.12 2.24 2.67
C TYR A 88 10.73 0.81 2.28
N ALA A 89 11.74 0.04 1.86
CA ALA A 89 11.67 -1.40 1.66
C ALA A 89 12.47 -2.11 2.76
N ILE A 90 11.79 -2.87 3.63
CA ILE A 90 12.39 -3.45 4.84
C ILE A 90 12.24 -4.96 4.79
N ALA A 91 13.29 -5.69 5.12
CA ALA A 91 13.26 -7.16 5.17
C ALA A 91 12.42 -7.67 6.37
N GLY A 92 11.88 -8.87 6.22
CA GLY A 92 11.16 -9.61 7.27
C GLY A 92 9.65 -9.53 7.17
N ASP A 93 9.00 -10.68 7.41
CA ASP A 93 7.55 -10.86 7.33
C ASP A 93 6.87 -10.42 8.63
N PHE A 94 7.01 -9.13 8.96
CA PHE A 94 6.48 -8.50 10.17
C PHE A 94 5.70 -7.24 9.81
N SER A 95 5.06 -6.61 10.83
CA SER A 95 4.58 -5.25 10.63
C SER A 95 5.74 -4.30 10.29
N PRO A 96 5.52 -3.23 9.51
CA PRO A 96 6.58 -2.29 9.17
C PRO A 96 7.38 -1.79 10.37
N ARG A 97 6.70 -1.48 11.48
CA ARG A 97 7.36 -1.06 12.72
C ARG A 97 8.33 -2.13 13.25
N LEU A 98 7.87 -3.37 13.40
CA LEU A 98 8.70 -4.43 13.94
C LEU A 98 9.86 -4.78 12.99
N ALA A 99 9.59 -4.80 11.68
CA ALA A 99 10.64 -5.01 10.68
C ALA A 99 11.73 -3.92 10.76
N ALA A 100 11.33 -2.65 10.90
CA ALA A 100 12.27 -1.53 11.06
C ALA A 100 13.08 -1.62 12.35
N GLU A 101 12.43 -1.93 13.48
CA GLU A 101 13.10 -2.12 14.78
C GLU A 101 14.14 -3.25 14.71
N LEU A 102 13.80 -4.39 14.12
CA LEU A 102 14.71 -5.54 13.99
C LEU A 102 15.87 -5.28 13.01
N SER A 103 15.65 -4.44 12.01
CA SER A 103 16.67 -4.06 11.01
C SER A 103 17.48 -2.83 11.41
N GLY A 104 17.19 -2.19 12.55
CA GLY A 104 17.85 -0.96 12.97
C GLY A 104 17.56 0.23 12.06
N ILE A 105 16.45 0.19 11.32
CA ILE A 105 16.04 1.26 10.39
C ILE A 105 15.14 2.24 11.13
N GLU A 106 15.48 3.52 11.08
CA GLU A 106 14.61 4.59 11.54
C GLU A 106 13.74 5.11 10.39
N ILE A 107 12.41 5.02 10.55
CA ILE A 107 11.45 5.56 9.57
C ILE A 107 11.18 7.02 9.93
N ASP A 108 11.60 7.96 9.07
CA ASP A 108 11.18 9.36 9.16
C ASP A 108 9.71 9.49 8.76
N TYR A 109 8.83 9.40 9.76
CA TYR A 109 7.39 9.48 9.54
C TYR A 109 6.96 10.79 8.87
N ALA A 110 7.56 11.93 9.27
CA ALA A 110 7.23 13.23 8.68
C ALA A 110 7.69 13.28 7.21
N GLY A 111 8.86 12.72 6.92
CA GLY A 111 9.36 12.54 5.57
C GLY A 111 8.47 11.65 4.72
N VAL A 112 7.92 10.57 5.27
CA VAL A 112 6.96 9.69 4.58
C VAL A 112 5.69 10.45 4.18
N VAL A 113 5.13 11.26 5.10
CA VAL A 113 3.95 12.10 4.82
C VAL A 113 4.26 13.10 3.72
N ALA A 114 5.37 13.85 3.86
CA ALA A 114 5.77 14.86 2.90
C ALA A 114 6.04 14.26 1.50
N HIS A 115 6.75 13.15 1.43
CA HIS A 115 7.01 12.42 0.19
C HIS A 115 5.71 11.96 -0.50
N THR A 116 4.79 11.36 0.26
CA THR A 116 3.50 10.90 -0.28
C THR A 116 2.71 12.06 -0.88
N LEU A 117 2.63 13.18 -0.17
CA LEU A 117 1.92 14.37 -0.67
C LEU A 117 2.61 15.00 -1.87
N ASP A 118 3.95 14.99 -1.93
CA ASP A 118 4.70 15.47 -3.07
C ASP A 118 4.40 14.63 -4.32
N VAL A 119 4.35 13.30 -4.20
CA VAL A 119 3.94 12.43 -5.32
C VAL A 119 2.50 12.70 -5.74
N VAL A 120 1.57 12.82 -4.80
CA VAL A 120 0.16 13.15 -5.10
C VAL A 120 0.04 14.45 -5.89
N ASN A 121 0.88 15.45 -5.59
CA ASN A 121 0.86 16.74 -6.27
C ASN A 121 1.52 16.76 -7.66
N ARG A 122 2.21 15.68 -8.05
CA ARG A 122 2.89 15.60 -9.36
C ARG A 122 2.10 14.89 -10.45
N TYR A 123 1.08 14.11 -10.07
CA TYR A 123 0.30 13.30 -10.99
C TYR A 123 -1.16 13.71 -11.05
N ASP A 124 -1.85 13.32 -12.12
CA ASP A 124 -3.30 13.54 -12.24
C ASP A 124 -4.07 12.69 -11.23
N LEU A 125 -3.62 11.43 -11.04
CA LEU A 125 -4.19 10.47 -10.09
C LEU A 125 -3.08 9.68 -9.41
N THR A 126 -3.09 9.61 -8.09
CA THR A 126 -2.13 8.83 -7.31
C THR A 126 -2.84 7.84 -6.41
N PHE A 127 -2.38 6.59 -6.44
CA PHE A 127 -2.81 5.55 -5.50
C PHE A 127 -1.76 5.37 -4.40
N VAL A 128 -2.20 5.45 -3.14
CA VAL A 128 -1.34 5.27 -1.95
C VAL A 128 -1.75 4.00 -1.24
N GLU A 129 -0.92 2.96 -1.31
CA GLU A 129 -1.21 1.67 -0.74
C GLU A 129 -0.64 1.50 0.66
N GLY A 130 -1.49 1.15 1.63
CA GLY A 130 -1.10 0.74 2.97
C GLY A 130 -0.48 -0.66 3.02
N ALA A 131 0.10 -1.04 4.15
CA ALA A 131 0.54 -2.41 4.44
C ALA A 131 -0.39 -3.05 5.48
N GLY A 132 -0.74 -4.33 5.29
CA GLY A 132 -1.65 -5.04 6.18
C GLY A 132 -3.04 -4.42 6.24
N GLY A 133 -3.62 -4.36 7.43
CA GLY A 133 -4.90 -3.70 7.71
C GLY A 133 -4.72 -2.24 8.13
N ILE A 134 -5.84 -1.52 8.29
CA ILE A 134 -5.85 -0.08 8.60
C ILE A 134 -5.14 0.28 9.92
N THR A 135 -5.12 -0.62 10.90
CA THR A 135 -4.50 -0.43 12.22
C THR A 135 -3.07 -0.93 12.29
N THR A 136 -2.48 -1.38 11.18
CA THR A 136 -1.13 -1.94 11.18
C THR A 136 -0.10 -0.93 11.71
N PRO A 137 0.75 -1.32 12.69
CA PRO A 137 1.79 -0.47 13.21
C PRO A 137 2.81 -0.08 12.12
N LEU A 138 3.04 1.23 11.97
CA LEU A 138 3.93 1.78 10.95
C LEU A 138 5.30 2.15 11.54
N TYR A 139 5.32 3.01 12.54
CA TYR A 139 6.54 3.47 13.20
C TYR A 139 6.23 4.03 14.61
N GLY A 140 6.99 3.66 15.63
CA GLY A 140 6.75 4.10 17.02
C GLY A 140 5.31 3.78 17.46
N ASP A 141 4.54 4.79 17.82
CA ASP A 141 3.12 4.70 18.14
C ASP A 141 2.19 4.95 16.94
N LYS A 142 2.77 5.28 15.76
CA LYS A 142 2.03 5.56 14.54
C LYS A 142 1.58 4.30 13.83
N THR A 143 0.37 4.34 13.29
CA THR A 143 -0.24 3.31 12.47
C THR A 143 -0.48 3.82 11.04
N PHE A 144 -0.92 2.94 10.14
CA PHE A 144 -1.39 3.40 8.82
C PHE A 144 -2.62 4.31 8.92
N THR A 145 -3.44 4.19 9.99
CA THR A 145 -4.52 5.15 10.25
C THR A 145 -4.00 6.57 10.41
N ASP A 146 -2.91 6.74 11.16
CA ASP A 146 -2.32 8.07 11.37
C ASP A 146 -1.79 8.64 10.06
N LEU A 147 -1.11 7.82 9.24
CA LEU A 147 -0.68 8.24 7.91
C LEU A 147 -1.86 8.69 7.04
N MET A 148 -2.95 7.89 6.97
CA MET A 148 -4.14 8.25 6.20
C MET A 148 -4.78 9.56 6.67
N LYS A 149 -4.82 9.80 7.99
CA LYS A 149 -5.30 11.07 8.57
C LYS A 149 -4.42 12.27 8.17
N ASP A 150 -3.10 12.06 8.16
CA ASP A 150 -2.15 13.14 7.89
C ASP A 150 -2.11 13.50 6.39
N ILE A 151 -2.22 12.51 5.49
CA ILE A 151 -2.29 12.76 4.04
C ILE A 151 -3.69 13.20 3.56
N LYS A 152 -4.74 12.97 4.33
CA LYS A 152 -6.13 13.44 4.08
C LYS A 152 -6.70 13.03 2.72
N LEU A 153 -6.39 11.85 2.25
CA LEU A 153 -6.93 11.31 1.01
C LEU A 153 -8.17 10.43 1.29
N PRO A 154 -9.17 10.42 0.38
CA PRO A 154 -10.24 9.44 0.45
C PRO A 154 -9.69 8.04 0.26
N ALA A 155 -10.42 7.03 0.76
CA ALA A 155 -9.97 5.65 0.75
C ALA A 155 -10.90 4.73 -0.05
N ILE A 156 -10.30 3.71 -0.66
CA ILE A 156 -10.96 2.50 -1.13
C ILE A 156 -10.53 1.37 -0.19
N VAL A 157 -11.50 0.61 0.29
CA VAL A 157 -11.26 -0.58 1.13
C VAL A 157 -11.25 -1.82 0.25
N VAL A 158 -10.19 -2.63 0.34
CA VAL A 158 -10.11 -3.94 -0.33
C VAL A 158 -10.36 -5.03 0.70
N ALA A 159 -11.32 -5.89 0.42
CA ALA A 159 -11.70 -7.05 1.22
C ALA A 159 -11.58 -8.32 0.37
N ASP A 160 -11.42 -9.46 1.02
CA ASP A 160 -11.50 -10.77 0.35
C ASP A 160 -12.93 -11.33 0.36
N GLY A 161 -13.18 -12.43 -0.37
CA GLY A 161 -14.46 -13.15 -0.40
C GLY A 161 -14.60 -14.24 0.68
N ARG A 162 -13.63 -14.39 1.61
CA ARG A 162 -13.64 -15.47 2.60
C ARG A 162 -14.66 -15.25 3.71
N LEU A 163 -15.07 -16.33 4.38
CA LEU A 163 -15.95 -16.26 5.55
C LEU A 163 -15.40 -15.29 6.62
N GLY A 164 -16.25 -14.41 7.12
CA GLY A 164 -15.91 -13.33 8.06
C GLY A 164 -15.51 -12.02 7.38
N SER A 165 -15.44 -11.96 6.05
CA SER A 165 -15.07 -10.75 5.32
C SER A 165 -16.05 -9.59 5.56
N ILE A 166 -17.35 -9.86 5.63
CA ILE A 166 -18.38 -8.84 5.94
C ILE A 166 -18.04 -8.13 7.25
N ASN A 167 -17.77 -8.91 8.31
CA ASN A 167 -17.42 -8.33 9.61
C ASN A 167 -16.15 -7.49 9.54
N ARG A 168 -15.09 -7.99 8.87
CA ARG A 168 -13.85 -7.23 8.72
C ARG A 168 -14.05 -5.95 7.90
N ALA A 169 -14.84 -6.01 6.82
CA ALA A 169 -15.13 -4.85 5.99
C ALA A 169 -15.89 -3.77 6.78
N ILE A 170 -16.95 -4.15 7.50
CA ILE A 170 -17.73 -3.22 8.33
C ILE A 170 -16.84 -2.59 9.40
N LEU A 171 -16.07 -3.39 10.15
CA LEU A 171 -15.16 -2.87 11.19
C LEU A 171 -14.11 -1.92 10.61
N THR A 172 -13.53 -2.23 9.45
CA THR A 172 -12.55 -1.38 8.78
C THR A 172 -13.18 -0.05 8.34
N CYS A 173 -14.37 -0.08 7.75
CA CYS A 173 -15.05 1.13 7.29
C CYS A 173 -15.49 2.01 8.47
N GLU A 174 -16.07 1.43 9.51
CA GLU A 174 -16.49 2.20 10.71
C GLU A 174 -15.27 2.76 11.45
N TYR A 175 -14.18 2.00 11.55
CA TYR A 175 -12.93 2.50 12.12
C TYR A 175 -12.36 3.66 11.30
N ALA A 176 -12.31 3.55 9.98
CA ALA A 176 -11.87 4.63 9.09
C ALA A 176 -12.72 5.89 9.30
N LYS A 177 -14.05 5.75 9.31
CA LYS A 177 -15.00 6.83 9.52
C LYS A 177 -14.82 7.51 10.88
N MET A 178 -14.64 6.75 11.96
CA MET A 178 -14.37 7.28 13.30
C MET A 178 -13.10 8.13 13.35
N HIS A 179 -12.13 7.88 12.47
CA HIS A 179 -10.89 8.63 12.35
C HIS A 179 -10.91 9.71 11.27
N GLY A 180 -12.09 10.02 10.70
CA GLY A 180 -12.27 11.06 9.69
C GLY A 180 -11.74 10.70 8.30
N ILE A 181 -11.50 9.42 8.03
CA ILE A 181 -11.10 8.92 6.72
C ILE A 181 -12.37 8.61 5.91
N GLU A 182 -12.53 9.30 4.79
CA GLU A 182 -13.69 9.11 3.91
C GLU A 182 -13.52 7.84 3.06
N VAL A 183 -14.35 6.83 3.24
CA VAL A 183 -14.38 5.62 2.41
C VAL A 183 -15.31 5.86 1.22
N LYS A 184 -14.76 5.83 0.00
CA LYS A 184 -15.51 6.05 -1.26
C LYS A 184 -16.07 4.78 -1.85
N ALA A 185 -15.37 3.64 -1.65
CA ALA A 185 -15.79 2.36 -2.21
C ALA A 185 -15.21 1.20 -1.40
N ILE A 186 -15.84 0.04 -1.55
CA ILE A 186 -15.31 -1.25 -1.11
C ILE A 186 -15.16 -2.12 -2.35
N ILE A 187 -13.97 -2.72 -2.52
CA ILE A 187 -13.71 -3.72 -3.56
C ILE A 187 -13.63 -5.08 -2.87
N VAL A 188 -14.47 -6.00 -3.27
CA VAL A 188 -14.39 -7.40 -2.83
C VAL A 188 -13.59 -8.17 -3.86
N ASN A 189 -12.41 -8.60 -3.47
CA ASN A 189 -11.52 -9.43 -4.27
C ASN A 189 -11.83 -10.91 -3.99
N ASP A 190 -12.66 -11.49 -4.81
CA ASP A 190 -13.00 -12.91 -4.70
C ASP A 190 -12.00 -13.76 -5.51
N THR A 191 -10.96 -14.20 -4.84
CA THR A 191 -9.98 -15.15 -5.40
C THR A 191 -10.39 -16.61 -5.19
N THR A 192 -11.46 -16.85 -4.45
CA THR A 192 -11.97 -18.18 -4.14
C THR A 192 -13.17 -18.52 -5.02
N ALA A 193 -12.96 -18.71 -6.31
CA ALA A 193 -14.00 -19.10 -7.27
C ALA A 193 -14.73 -20.45 -6.96
N VAL A 194 -14.88 -20.81 -5.69
CA VAL A 194 -15.29 -22.14 -5.25
C VAL A 194 -16.63 -22.18 -4.53
N ASP A 195 -17.13 -21.05 -3.99
CA ASP A 195 -18.42 -21.08 -3.31
C ASP A 195 -19.37 -19.99 -3.85
N PRO A 196 -20.34 -20.37 -4.70
CA PRO A 196 -21.32 -19.42 -5.26
C PRO A 196 -22.22 -18.78 -4.19
N PHE A 197 -22.24 -19.30 -2.95
CA PHE A 197 -23.02 -18.73 -1.85
C PHE A 197 -22.29 -17.60 -1.11
N LEU A 198 -20.98 -17.44 -1.30
CA LEU A 198 -20.20 -16.33 -0.69
C LEU A 198 -20.15 -15.08 -1.59
N SER A 199 -20.61 -15.17 -2.83
CA SER A 199 -20.61 -14.06 -3.81
C SER A 199 -21.73 -13.03 -3.58
N LEU A 200 -22.52 -13.15 -2.52
CA LEU A 200 -23.72 -12.33 -2.27
C LEU A 200 -23.46 -11.18 -1.29
N ILE A 201 -22.34 -10.50 -1.42
CA ILE A 201 -22.17 -9.22 -0.72
C ILE A 201 -22.36 -8.08 -1.72
N HIS A 202 -23.61 -7.77 -2.00
CA HIS A 202 -24.00 -6.47 -2.49
C HIS A 202 -24.30 -5.58 -1.28
N ILE A 203 -23.40 -4.66 -0.99
CA ILE A 203 -23.63 -3.55 -0.05
C ILE A 203 -23.87 -2.30 -0.87
#